data_03f558acdb6beaa63e40d28acca800e3
#
_entry.id   03f558acdb6beaa63e40d28acca800e3
#
_cell.length_a   1.000
_cell.length_b   1.000
_cell.length_c   1.000
_cell.angle_alpha   90.00
_cell.angle_beta   90.00
_cell.angle_gamma   90.00
#
_symmetry.space_group_name_H-M   'P 1'
#
loop_
_entity.id
_entity.type
_entity.pdbx_description
1 polymer ?
#
loop_
_entity_poly.entity_id
_entity_poly.type
_entity_poly.pdbx_seq_one_letter_code
_entity_poly.pdbx_strand_id
1 'polypeptide(L)'
;MLPRQHKLTSPQQFRRTTKKGRRAGSRSVIAHCYNQQGSETLAVSGPRFGLIVSKSVGNAVVRHRTARQLRHICRELCAELDPSVDVVLRALPALVDASPAQLRKDVRNSVFRALKKTEQKQHEDKPGQQPKTTKQSTRPQR
;
A
#
# COMPACT_ATOMS: atom_id res chain seq x y z
N MET A 1 -5.57 -3.61 -17.63
CA MET A 1 -5.82 -4.75 -16.74
C MET A 1 -4.53 -5.21 -16.10
N LEU A 2 -4.57 -5.52 -14.82
CA LEU A 2 -3.38 -6.00 -14.13
C LEU A 2 -3.12 -7.47 -14.45
N PRO A 3 -1.87 -7.86 -14.77
CA PRO A 3 -1.53 -9.27 -14.88
C PRO A 3 -1.78 -9.99 -13.55
N ARG A 4 -2.03 -11.28 -13.65
CA ARG A 4 -2.36 -12.09 -12.48
C ARG A 4 -1.28 -12.02 -11.40
N GLN A 5 -0.03 -11.99 -11.81
CA GLN A 5 1.09 -11.94 -10.88
C GLN A 5 1.12 -10.64 -10.06
N HIS A 6 0.41 -9.62 -10.52
CA HIS A 6 0.35 -8.32 -9.84
C HIS A 6 -0.96 -8.11 -9.10
N LYS A 7 -1.73 -9.17 -8.87
CA LYS A 7 -2.99 -9.09 -8.15
C LYS A 7 -2.89 -9.80 -6.81
N LEU A 8 -3.38 -9.13 -5.78
CA LEU A 8 -3.62 -9.80 -4.51
C LEU A 8 -4.91 -10.59 -4.64
N THR A 9 -4.86 -11.88 -4.38
CA THR A 9 -6.01 -12.76 -4.58
C THR A 9 -6.52 -13.39 -3.29
N SER A 10 -5.69 -13.47 -2.26
CA SER A 10 -6.02 -14.14 -1.02
C SER A 10 -6.54 -13.15 0.02
N PRO A 11 -7.64 -13.48 0.72
CA PRO A 11 -8.09 -12.64 1.85
C PRO A 11 -7.02 -12.44 2.91
N GLN A 12 -6.17 -13.45 3.11
CA GLN A 12 -5.08 -13.35 4.06
C GLN A 12 -4.05 -12.31 3.64
N GLN A 13 -3.77 -12.24 2.36
CA GLN A 13 -2.84 -11.23 1.83
C GLN A 13 -3.39 -9.82 2.02
N PHE A 14 -4.68 -9.64 1.74
CA PHE A 14 -5.34 -8.35 1.98
C PHE A 14 -5.26 -7.96 3.45
N ARG A 15 -5.61 -8.90 4.32
CA ARG A 15 -5.63 -8.65 5.76
C ARG A 15 -4.23 -8.30 6.28
N ARG A 16 -3.24 -9.06 5.84
CA ARG A 16 -1.85 -8.81 6.25
C ARG A 16 -1.42 -7.40 5.85
N THR A 17 -1.70 -7.02 4.62
CA THR A 17 -1.31 -5.71 4.10
C THR A 17 -2.01 -4.59 4.84
N THR A 18 -3.31 -4.73 5.12
CA THR A 18 -4.06 -3.67 5.78
C THR A 18 -3.76 -3.58 7.27
N LYS A 19 -3.42 -4.69 7.93
CA LYS A 19 -3.19 -4.69 9.37
C LYS A 19 -1.73 -4.54 9.74
N LYS A 20 -0.84 -5.24 9.06
CA LYS A 20 0.58 -5.22 9.40
C LYS A 20 1.37 -4.22 8.58
N GLY A 21 0.84 -3.80 7.45
CA GLY A 21 1.49 -2.81 6.63
C GLY A 21 1.33 -1.40 7.20
N ARG A 22 1.91 -0.47 6.50
CA ARG A 22 1.77 0.95 6.83
C ARG A 22 0.81 1.59 5.85
N ARG A 23 0.14 2.63 6.32
CA ARG A 23 -0.83 3.30 5.46
C ARG A 23 -0.54 4.79 5.34
N ALA A 24 -0.93 5.35 4.23
CA ALA A 24 -0.93 6.78 4.02
C ALA A 24 -2.14 7.10 3.17
N GLY A 25 -2.78 8.20 3.47
CA GLY A 25 -4.00 8.57 2.78
C GLY A 25 -3.88 9.87 2.03
N SER A 26 -4.77 10.02 1.07
CA SER A 26 -5.01 11.27 0.39
C SER A 26 -6.51 11.50 0.41
N ARG A 27 -6.94 12.53 -0.29
CA ARG A 27 -8.37 12.83 -0.35
C ARG A 27 -9.17 11.74 -1.04
N SER A 28 -8.58 11.09 -2.05
CA SER A 28 -9.31 10.13 -2.88
C SER A 28 -9.03 8.68 -2.57
N VAL A 29 -7.89 8.35 -1.97
CA VAL A 29 -7.54 6.95 -1.68
C VAL A 29 -6.72 6.85 -0.41
N ILE A 30 -6.78 5.66 0.20
CA ILE A 30 -5.86 5.27 1.26
C ILE A 30 -5.03 4.11 0.72
N ALA A 31 -3.72 4.23 0.80
CA ALA A 31 -2.81 3.16 0.38
C ALA A 31 -2.26 2.45 1.61
N HIS A 32 -2.34 1.12 1.59
CA HIS A 32 -1.71 0.27 2.59
C HIS A 32 -0.59 -0.49 1.90
N CYS A 33 0.62 -0.42 2.43
CA CYS A 33 1.77 -1.10 1.83
C CYS A 33 2.43 -2.02 2.84
N TYR A 34 2.78 -3.19 2.38
CA TYR A 34 3.47 -4.18 3.19
C TYR A 34 4.62 -4.74 2.38
N ASN A 35 5.80 -4.77 2.96
CA ASN A 35 6.98 -5.32 2.28
C ASN A 35 7.23 -6.72 2.82
N GLN A 36 7.20 -7.71 1.92
CA GLN A 36 7.40 -9.10 2.26
C GLN A 36 8.86 -9.49 2.43
N GLN A 37 9.76 -8.56 2.24
CA GLN A 37 11.18 -8.84 2.33
C GLN A 37 11.48 -9.48 3.69
N GLY A 38 12.13 -10.63 3.68
CA GLY A 38 12.39 -11.39 4.88
C GLY A 38 11.29 -12.37 5.23
N SER A 39 10.20 -12.37 4.49
CA SER A 39 9.13 -13.33 4.66
C SER A 39 9.52 -14.67 4.09
N GLU A 40 8.87 -15.72 4.58
CA GLU A 40 9.10 -17.06 4.08
C GLU A 40 8.62 -17.25 2.65
N THR A 41 7.77 -16.38 2.17
CA THR A 41 7.24 -16.48 0.82
C THR A 41 8.30 -16.05 -0.17
N LEU A 42 8.81 -16.98 -0.91
CA LEU A 42 9.94 -16.73 -1.77
C LEU A 42 9.60 -16.38 -3.21
N ALA A 43 8.46 -16.81 -3.68
CA ALA A 43 8.13 -16.65 -5.10
C ALA A 43 7.36 -15.35 -5.33
N VAL A 44 8.07 -14.24 -5.30
CA VAL A 44 7.45 -12.94 -5.57
C VAL A 44 7.84 -12.49 -6.95
N SER A 45 6.87 -12.40 -7.84
CA SER A 45 7.12 -12.07 -9.24
C SER A 45 6.81 -10.62 -9.57
N GLY A 46 6.72 -9.78 -8.57
CA GLY A 46 6.50 -8.35 -8.79
C GLY A 46 5.59 -7.80 -7.71
N PRO A 47 5.42 -6.48 -7.66
CA PRO A 47 4.50 -5.90 -6.68
C PRO A 47 3.08 -6.40 -6.94
N ARG A 48 2.32 -6.58 -5.86
CA ARG A 48 0.94 -7.07 -5.98
C ARG A 48 -0.01 -6.01 -5.44
N PHE A 49 -1.13 -5.85 -6.12
CA PHE A 49 -2.11 -4.82 -5.79
C PHE A 49 -3.48 -5.42 -5.50
N GLY A 50 -4.13 -4.89 -4.49
CA GLY A 50 -5.50 -5.21 -4.18
C GLY A 50 -6.31 -3.93 -4.12
N LEU A 51 -7.58 -4.00 -4.52
CA LEU A 51 -8.45 -2.84 -4.53
C LEU A 51 -9.65 -3.07 -3.64
N ILE A 52 -10.00 -2.06 -2.86
CA ILE A 52 -11.22 -2.06 -2.06
C ILE A 52 -12.05 -0.88 -2.52
N VAL A 53 -13.14 -1.18 -3.21
CA VAL A 53 -14.06 -0.15 -3.73
C VAL A 53 -15.44 -0.48 -3.19
N SER A 54 -15.81 0.17 -2.09
CA SER A 54 -17.05 -0.11 -1.39
C SER A 54 -18.22 0.67 -1.98
N LYS A 55 -19.42 0.33 -1.50
CA LYS A 55 -20.64 0.98 -1.95
C LYS A 55 -20.66 2.48 -1.65
N SER A 56 -19.86 2.93 -0.69
CA SER A 56 -19.80 4.35 -0.36
C SER A 56 -19.26 5.20 -1.50
N VAL A 57 -18.53 4.57 -2.44
CA VAL A 57 -18.00 5.28 -3.61
C VAL A 57 -19.10 5.55 -4.62
N GLY A 58 -20.05 4.64 -4.78
CA GLY A 58 -21.14 4.80 -5.71
C GLY A 58 -21.77 3.48 -6.09
N ASN A 59 -22.61 3.52 -7.12
CA ASN A 59 -23.27 2.29 -7.60
C ASN A 59 -22.29 1.40 -8.36
N ALA A 60 -22.79 0.27 -8.86
CA ALA A 60 -21.94 -0.72 -9.52
C ALA A 60 -21.17 -0.15 -10.71
N VAL A 61 -21.81 0.71 -11.51
CA VAL A 61 -21.16 1.31 -12.66
C VAL A 61 -19.99 2.19 -12.23
N VAL A 62 -20.23 3.02 -11.21
CA VAL A 62 -19.19 3.91 -10.67
C VAL A 62 -18.05 3.09 -10.08
N ARG A 63 -18.39 2.06 -9.32
CA ARG A 63 -17.36 1.21 -8.70
C ARG A 63 -16.51 0.50 -9.74
N HIS A 64 -17.10 0.01 -10.82
CA HIS A 64 -16.35 -0.64 -11.90
C HIS A 64 -15.41 0.34 -12.59
N ARG A 65 -15.90 1.55 -12.84
CA ARG A 65 -15.08 2.60 -13.45
C ARG A 65 -13.90 2.95 -12.56
N THR A 66 -14.17 3.10 -11.27
CA THR A 66 -13.14 3.42 -10.27
C THR A 66 -12.08 2.32 -10.23
N ALA A 67 -12.52 1.06 -10.17
CA ALA A 67 -11.58 -0.06 -10.14
C ALA A 67 -10.72 -0.08 -11.39
N ARG A 68 -11.30 0.20 -12.54
CA ARG A 68 -10.55 0.24 -13.80
C ARG A 68 -9.48 1.34 -13.78
N GLN A 69 -9.85 2.51 -13.32
CA GLN A 69 -8.90 3.63 -13.21
C GLN A 69 -7.75 3.28 -12.27
N LEU A 70 -8.06 2.68 -11.12
CA LEU A 70 -7.04 2.32 -10.15
C LEU A 70 -6.12 1.22 -10.68
N ARG A 71 -6.68 0.22 -11.39
CA ARG A 71 -5.85 -0.83 -11.99
C ARG A 71 -4.88 -0.27 -13.02
N HIS A 72 -5.33 0.71 -13.78
CA HIS A 72 -4.48 1.34 -14.76
C HIS A 72 -3.29 2.04 -14.09
N ILE A 73 -3.55 2.75 -13.01
CA ILE A 73 -2.50 3.43 -12.27
C ILE A 73 -1.56 2.41 -11.62
N CYS A 74 -2.11 1.33 -11.06
CA CYS A 74 -1.31 0.26 -10.46
C CYS A 74 -0.38 -0.36 -11.49
N ARG A 75 -0.86 -0.54 -12.70
CA ARG A 75 -0.04 -1.10 -13.77
C ARG A 75 1.17 -0.23 -14.04
N GLU A 76 0.98 1.08 -14.02
CA GLU A 76 2.09 2.00 -14.20
C GLU A 76 3.10 1.88 -13.05
N LEU A 77 2.60 1.64 -11.84
CA LEU A 77 3.46 1.54 -10.67
C LEU A 77 4.25 0.24 -10.61
N CYS A 78 3.83 -0.79 -11.34
CA CYS A 78 4.53 -2.08 -11.31
C CYS A 78 6.01 -1.95 -11.64
N ALA A 79 6.37 -1.05 -12.52
CA ALA A 79 7.75 -0.86 -12.93
C ALA A 79 8.56 -0.07 -11.91
N GLU A 80 7.89 0.61 -10.97
CA GLU A 80 8.55 1.50 -10.03
C GLU A 80 8.68 0.93 -8.63
N LEU A 81 7.96 -0.13 -8.34
CA LEU A 81 7.93 -0.69 -6.99
C LEU A 81 8.74 -1.97 -6.89
N ASP A 82 9.30 -2.19 -5.71
CA ASP A 82 10.04 -3.41 -5.41
C ASP A 82 9.11 -4.62 -5.55
N PRO A 83 9.59 -5.72 -6.14
CA PRO A 83 8.75 -6.92 -6.31
C PRO A 83 8.18 -7.50 -5.02
N SER A 84 8.78 -7.21 -3.88
CA SER A 84 8.31 -7.76 -2.60
C SER A 84 7.18 -6.95 -1.96
N VAL A 85 6.73 -5.89 -2.61
CA VAL A 85 5.72 -4.99 -2.03
C VAL A 85 4.31 -5.44 -2.36
N ASP A 86 3.45 -5.48 -1.33
CA ASP A 86 2.01 -5.64 -1.50
C ASP A 86 1.35 -4.30 -1.20
N VAL A 87 0.41 -3.91 -2.04
CA VAL A 87 -0.31 -2.64 -1.90
C VAL A 87 -1.80 -2.90 -1.94
N VAL A 88 -2.54 -2.36 -0.98
CA VAL A 88 -3.99 -2.34 -1.02
C VAL A 88 -4.43 -0.90 -1.11
N LEU A 89 -5.21 -0.58 -2.13
CA LEU A 89 -5.76 0.75 -2.32
C LEU A 89 -7.24 0.73 -1.95
N ARG A 90 -7.61 1.57 -1.00
CA ARG A 90 -9.02 1.74 -0.62
C ARG A 90 -9.52 3.03 -1.23
N ALA A 91 -10.51 2.93 -2.09
CA ALA A 91 -11.12 4.10 -2.71
C ALA A 91 -12.01 4.82 -1.69
N LEU A 92 -11.89 6.14 -1.66
CA LEU A 92 -12.73 6.99 -0.81
C LEU A 92 -13.80 7.66 -1.68
N PRO A 93 -14.93 8.06 -1.08
CA PRO A 93 -16.01 8.68 -1.86
C PRO A 93 -15.58 9.90 -2.68
N ALA A 94 -14.64 10.68 -2.17
CA ALA A 94 -14.16 11.87 -2.86
C ALA A 94 -13.41 11.55 -4.16
N LEU A 95 -13.05 10.29 -4.36
CA LEU A 95 -12.37 9.87 -5.59
C LEU A 95 -13.19 10.20 -6.83
N VAL A 96 -14.50 10.11 -6.71
CA VAL A 96 -15.40 10.32 -7.85
C VAL A 96 -15.24 11.71 -8.45
N ASP A 97 -14.87 12.68 -7.62
CA ASP A 97 -14.72 14.07 -8.06
C ASP A 97 -13.31 14.40 -8.55
N ALA A 98 -12.39 13.45 -8.45
CA ALA A 98 -11.02 13.71 -8.86
C ALA A 98 -10.85 13.51 -10.35
N SER A 99 -10.07 14.39 -10.98
CA SER A 99 -9.71 14.18 -12.37
C SER A 99 -8.75 12.99 -12.46
N PRO A 100 -8.63 12.37 -13.65
CA PRO A 100 -7.67 11.26 -13.82
C PRO A 100 -6.24 11.65 -13.43
N ALA A 101 -5.82 12.86 -13.76
CA ALA A 101 -4.48 13.33 -13.40
C ALA A 101 -4.33 13.48 -11.89
N GLN A 102 -5.34 14.03 -11.24
CA GLN A 102 -5.31 14.20 -9.79
C GLN A 102 -5.33 12.85 -9.08
N LEU A 103 -6.14 11.92 -9.58
CA LEU A 103 -6.22 10.58 -9.00
C LEU A 103 -4.87 9.87 -9.09
N ARG A 104 -4.22 9.94 -10.26
CA ARG A 104 -2.89 9.35 -10.40
C ARG A 104 -1.91 9.93 -9.39
N LYS A 105 -1.93 11.24 -9.23
CA LYS A 105 -1.05 11.92 -8.30
C LYS A 105 -1.34 11.47 -6.87
N ASP A 106 -2.60 11.41 -6.49
CA ASP A 106 -3.01 10.99 -5.15
C ASP A 106 -2.59 9.57 -4.85
N VAL A 107 -2.78 8.67 -5.80
CA VAL A 107 -2.39 7.26 -5.62
C VAL A 107 -0.88 7.15 -5.45
N ARG A 108 -0.11 7.77 -6.34
CA ARG A 108 1.34 7.69 -6.28
C ARG A 108 1.87 8.27 -4.97
N ASN A 109 1.38 9.44 -4.58
CA ASN A 109 1.82 10.06 -3.35
C ASN A 109 1.51 9.20 -2.14
N SER A 110 0.31 8.62 -2.09
CA SER A 110 -0.10 7.78 -0.97
C SER A 110 0.75 6.52 -0.89
N VAL A 111 0.95 5.86 -2.04
CA VAL A 111 1.75 4.63 -2.09
C VAL A 111 3.19 4.89 -1.63
N PHE A 112 3.82 5.92 -2.17
CA PHE A 112 5.21 6.18 -1.83
C PHE A 112 5.39 6.65 -0.39
N ARG A 113 4.43 7.38 0.17
CA ARG A 113 4.47 7.75 1.58
C ARG A 113 4.30 6.52 2.48
N ALA A 114 3.40 5.63 2.12
CA ALA A 114 3.20 4.40 2.88
C ALA A 114 4.45 3.51 2.84
N LEU A 115 5.07 3.42 1.67
CA LEU A 115 6.31 2.65 1.52
C LEU A 115 7.44 3.22 2.36
N LYS A 116 7.54 4.53 2.41
CA LYS A 116 8.57 5.18 3.22
C LYS A 116 8.39 4.83 4.68
N LYS A 117 7.15 4.79 5.16
CA LYS A 117 6.86 4.38 6.53
C LYS A 117 7.23 2.91 6.76
N THR A 118 7.03 2.08 5.76
CA THR A 118 7.37 0.66 5.84
C THR A 118 8.87 0.48 5.99
N GLU A 119 9.64 1.23 5.22
CA GLU A 119 11.10 1.18 5.31
C GLU A 119 11.58 1.62 6.69
N GLN A 120 10.99 2.67 7.23
CA GLN A 120 11.34 3.15 8.56
C GLN A 120 11.06 2.10 9.62
N LYS A 121 9.92 1.42 9.51
CA LYS A 121 9.58 0.37 10.46
C LYS A 121 10.57 -0.78 10.41
N GLN A 122 10.94 -1.20 9.20
CA GLN A 122 11.90 -2.29 9.04
C GLN A 122 13.26 -1.92 9.65
N HIS A 123 13.65 -0.69 9.47
CA HIS A 123 14.90 -0.21 10.03
C HIS A 123 14.87 -0.26 11.55
N GLU A 124 13.76 0.18 12.16
CA GLU A 124 13.58 0.18 13.60
C GLU A 124 13.55 -1.23 14.18
N ASP A 125 12.96 -2.16 13.45
CA ASP A 125 12.81 -3.54 13.91
C ASP A 125 14.04 -4.40 13.64
N LYS A 126 15.05 -3.86 13.00
CA LYS A 126 16.20 -4.64 12.58
C LYS A 126 17.07 -4.97 13.77
N PRO A 127 17.42 -6.25 13.97
CA PRO A 127 18.25 -6.65 15.09
C PRO A 127 19.62 -6.00 15.01
N GLY A 128 20.16 -5.64 16.16
CA GLY A 128 21.48 -5.05 16.23
C GLY A 128 21.49 -3.56 16.11
N GLN A 129 20.40 -2.97 15.75
CA GLN A 129 20.27 -1.53 15.73
C GLN A 129 19.48 -1.10 16.94
N GLN A 130 20.17 -0.98 18.04
CA GLN A 130 19.49 -0.61 19.25
C GLN A 130 19.59 0.83 19.48
N PRO A 131 18.65 1.39 19.82
CA PRO A 131 18.62 2.79 20.11
C PRO A 131 18.83 3.13 21.52
N LYS A 132 18.79 2.73 21.57
CA LYS A 132 18.53 2.74 22.35
C LYS A 132 18.24 2.85 23.30
N THR A 133 18.44 2.76 23.27
CA THR A 133 18.05 2.60 24.13
C THR A 133 17.82 3.21 24.77
N THR A 134 18.00 3.51 24.45
CA THR A 134 17.47 3.67 24.91
C THR A 134 17.11 4.31 25.50
N LYS A 135 17.33 4.68 25.56
CA LYS A 135 16.78 4.84 25.91
C LYS A 135 16.58 5.03 26.54
N GLN A 136 17.01 5.22 26.53
CA GLN A 136 16.63 4.95 26.93
C GLN A 136 16.59 5.18 27.46
N SER A 137 17.03 5.44 27.59
CA SER A 137 16.76 5.30 28.04
C SER A 137 16.81 5.84 28.53
N THR A 138 17.13 6.19 28.58
CA THR A 138 16.90 6.28 28.83
C THR A 138 16.87 6.80 29.32
N ARG A 139 17.13 7.07 29.52
CA ARG A 139 16.87 7.19 29.82
C ARG A 139 16.85 7.29 30.49
N PRO A 140 17.48 7.44 30.88
CA PRO A 140 17.31 7.27 31.28
C PRO A 140 17.09 7.56 31.64
N GLN A 141 17.26 7.78 31.68
CA GLN A 141 16.79 7.56 31.65
C GLN A 141 16.38 7.63 31.84
N ARG A 142 16.95 7.87 32.34
CA ARG A 142 16.43 7.70 32.30
C ARG A 142 16.05 7.80 32.38
#